data_615692a52aef97cd0cc68e2108580fe6
#
_entry.id   615692a52aef97cd0cc68e2108580fe6
#
_cell.length_a   1.000
_cell.length_b   1.000
_cell.length_c   1.000
_cell.angle_alpha   90.00
_cell.angle_beta   90.00
_cell.angle_gamma   90.00
#
_symmetry.space_group_name_H-M   'P 1'
#
loop_
_entity.id
_entity.type
_entity.pdbx_description
1 polymer ?
#
loop_
_entity_poly.entity_id
_entity_poly.type
_entity_poly.pdbx_seq_one_letter_code
_entity_poly.pdbx_strand_id
1 'polypeptide(L)'
;WRGDVTLMEDISEEVARLYGFDNIASKMPSGAVLQGSVSEMQAFVETMRETFASLGMTEELSFSFTSETALDKLCVPMDSHLRRAIPIMNPLTDEYPLVRTTLLTSILENAARNVARKNLDLRLFDIAPVFFPKALPLTELAEEKLKAAGLLTGRRSPIAWDTDNTVVDFYDAKGVLERFLTVIGVQKYTVERSEHFALHPGKTA
;
A
#
# COMPACT_ATOMS: atom_id res chain seq x y z
N TRP A 1 -22.60 -39.37 2.72
CA TRP A 1 -23.04 -39.28 1.33
C TRP A 1 -23.15 -37.82 0.87
N ARG A 2 -23.86 -36.92 1.50
CA ARG A 2 -23.93 -35.49 1.20
C ARG A 2 -23.30 -34.71 2.36
N GLY A 3 -21.98 -34.82 2.51
CA GLY A 3 -21.23 -34.13 3.55
C GLY A 3 -21.15 -32.59 3.40
N ASP A 4 -21.62 -32.12 2.25
CA ASP A 4 -21.75 -30.69 1.91
C ASP A 4 -23.04 -30.06 2.47
N VAL A 5 -24.05 -30.86 2.87
CA VAL A 5 -25.31 -30.36 3.43
C VAL A 5 -25.20 -30.33 4.94
N THR A 6 -24.86 -29.16 5.46
CA THR A 6 -24.59 -28.96 6.90
C THR A 6 -25.54 -27.95 7.56
N LEU A 7 -26.13 -27.07 6.77
CA LEU A 7 -27.00 -25.98 7.23
C LEU A 7 -28.43 -26.13 6.70
N MET A 8 -29.36 -25.41 7.31
CA MET A 8 -30.75 -25.38 6.86
C MET A 8 -30.86 -24.72 5.46
N GLU A 9 -30.00 -23.80 5.16
CA GLU A 9 -29.88 -23.12 3.86
C GLU A 9 -29.54 -24.11 2.75
N ASP A 10 -28.66 -25.06 3.01
CA ASP A 10 -28.27 -26.11 2.04
C ASP A 10 -29.49 -27.00 1.67
N ILE A 11 -30.30 -27.35 2.68
CA ILE A 11 -31.55 -28.09 2.47
C ILE A 11 -32.55 -27.25 1.67
N SER A 12 -32.66 -25.96 1.99
CA SER A 12 -33.54 -25.04 1.29
C SER A 12 -33.13 -24.88 -0.18
N GLU A 13 -31.84 -24.87 -0.48
CA GLU A 13 -31.32 -24.88 -1.85
C GLU A 13 -31.72 -26.15 -2.62
N GLU A 14 -31.57 -27.31 -2.00
CA GLU A 14 -31.96 -28.57 -2.65
C GLU A 14 -33.48 -28.64 -2.92
N VAL A 15 -34.29 -28.15 -1.99
CA VAL A 15 -35.74 -28.06 -2.19
C VAL A 15 -36.07 -27.09 -3.34
N ALA A 16 -35.43 -25.91 -3.33
CA ALA A 16 -35.66 -24.92 -4.39
C ALA A 16 -35.22 -25.43 -5.76
N ARG A 17 -34.13 -26.17 -5.83
CA ARG A 17 -33.62 -26.81 -7.07
C ARG A 17 -34.62 -27.83 -7.65
N LEU A 18 -35.23 -28.65 -6.79
CA LEU A 18 -36.22 -29.63 -7.20
C LEU A 18 -37.56 -28.97 -7.54
N TYR A 19 -37.96 -27.94 -6.81
CA TYR A 19 -39.17 -27.16 -7.05
C TYR A 19 -39.06 -26.34 -8.36
N GLY A 20 -37.85 -25.93 -8.70
CA GLY A 20 -37.50 -25.05 -9.82
C GLY A 20 -37.43 -23.58 -9.40
N PHE A 21 -36.27 -22.96 -9.60
CA PHE A 21 -36.06 -21.55 -9.24
C PHE A 21 -37.00 -20.60 -10.00
N ASP A 22 -37.42 -20.96 -11.22
CA ASP A 22 -38.34 -20.17 -12.03
C ASP A 22 -39.75 -20.08 -11.40
N ASN A 23 -40.08 -21.00 -10.49
CA ASN A 23 -41.36 -20.97 -9.75
C ASN A 23 -41.29 -20.07 -8.51
N ILE A 24 -40.11 -19.54 -8.15
CA ILE A 24 -39.89 -18.64 -7.00
C ILE A 24 -40.02 -17.21 -7.51
N ALA A 25 -41.05 -16.50 -7.08
CA ALA A 25 -41.25 -15.12 -7.47
C ALA A 25 -40.09 -14.22 -6.95
N SER A 26 -39.48 -13.49 -7.86
CA SER A 26 -38.48 -12.47 -7.47
C SER A 26 -39.12 -11.36 -6.63
N LYS A 27 -38.48 -11.05 -5.51
CA LYS A 27 -38.91 -9.94 -4.63
C LYS A 27 -37.79 -8.88 -4.57
N MET A 28 -38.17 -7.64 -4.76
CA MET A 28 -37.25 -6.54 -4.51
C MET A 28 -36.97 -6.45 -3.02
N PRO A 29 -35.70 -6.33 -2.61
CA PRO A 29 -35.39 -6.07 -1.20
C PRO A 29 -36.04 -4.74 -0.78
N SER A 30 -36.66 -4.72 0.39
CA SER A 30 -37.23 -3.52 1.00
C SER A 30 -36.51 -3.23 2.30
N GLY A 31 -36.15 -1.98 2.51
CA GLY A 31 -35.47 -1.54 3.72
C GLY A 31 -35.38 -0.02 3.79
N ALA A 32 -34.95 0.51 4.90
CA ALA A 32 -34.68 1.93 5.02
C ALA A 32 -33.54 2.31 4.08
N VAL A 33 -33.74 3.35 3.27
CA VAL A 33 -32.69 3.95 2.47
C VAL A 33 -31.78 4.73 3.41
N LEU A 34 -30.56 4.22 3.61
CA LEU A 34 -29.55 4.90 4.40
C LEU A 34 -28.71 5.76 3.45
N GLN A 35 -28.46 7.00 3.87
CA GLN A 35 -27.50 7.85 3.16
C GLN A 35 -26.10 7.26 3.34
N GLY A 36 -25.40 7.04 2.24
CA GLY A 36 -24.00 6.64 2.27
C GLY A 36 -23.15 7.70 2.99
N SER A 37 -22.21 7.26 3.80
CA SER A 37 -21.26 8.14 4.46
C SER A 37 -19.84 7.60 4.29
N VAL A 38 -18.89 8.52 4.26
CA VAL A 38 -17.45 8.22 4.25
C VAL A 38 -16.93 8.44 5.66
N SER A 39 -16.17 7.48 6.21
CA SER A 39 -15.54 7.66 7.51
C SER A 39 -14.44 8.74 7.45
N GLU A 40 -14.13 9.36 8.59
CA GLU A 40 -13.05 10.37 8.68
C GLU A 40 -11.72 9.82 8.15
N MET A 41 -11.40 8.55 8.46
CA MET A 41 -10.19 7.90 7.97
C MET A 41 -10.20 7.73 6.44
N GLN A 42 -11.33 7.34 5.86
CA GLN A 42 -11.47 7.25 4.40
C GLN A 42 -11.31 8.61 3.73
N ALA A 43 -11.96 9.65 4.26
CA ALA A 43 -11.82 11.01 3.77
C ALA A 43 -10.37 11.52 3.88
N PHE A 44 -9.68 11.19 4.97
CA PHE A 44 -8.27 11.53 5.16
C PHE A 44 -7.37 10.83 4.13
N VAL A 45 -7.55 9.53 3.91
CA VAL A 45 -6.80 8.76 2.90
C VAL A 45 -7.03 9.34 1.50
N GLU A 46 -8.26 9.69 1.17
CA GLU A 46 -8.59 10.31 -0.13
C GLU A 46 -7.92 11.67 -0.29
N THR A 47 -7.94 12.50 0.76
CA THR A 47 -7.20 13.78 0.78
C THR A 47 -5.70 13.58 0.54
N MET A 48 -5.10 12.53 1.11
CA MET A 48 -3.69 12.20 0.85
C MET A 48 -3.46 11.82 -0.61
N ARG A 49 -4.31 10.95 -1.19
CA ARG A 49 -4.21 10.54 -2.59
C ARG A 49 -4.32 11.71 -3.54
N GLU A 50 -5.35 12.53 -3.37
CA GLU A 50 -5.57 13.74 -4.16
C GLU A 50 -4.39 14.71 -4.05
N THR A 51 -3.80 14.84 -2.86
CA THR A 51 -2.63 15.71 -2.65
C THR A 51 -1.44 15.20 -3.45
N PHE A 52 -1.05 13.93 -3.33
CA PHE A 52 0.08 13.39 -4.08
C PHE A 52 -0.19 13.39 -5.59
N ALA A 53 -1.39 13.04 -6.03
CA ALA A 53 -1.77 13.08 -7.44
C ALA A 53 -1.69 14.52 -8.00
N SER A 54 -2.16 15.54 -7.26
CA SER A 54 -2.06 16.94 -7.66
C SER A 54 -0.63 17.48 -7.77
N LEU A 55 0.31 16.83 -7.07
CA LEU A 55 1.75 17.10 -7.18
C LEU A 55 2.43 16.35 -8.34
N GLY A 56 1.65 15.71 -9.19
CA GLY A 56 2.12 14.99 -10.37
C GLY A 56 2.72 13.62 -10.04
N MET A 57 2.37 13.03 -8.90
CA MET A 57 2.76 11.66 -8.55
C MET A 57 1.71 10.65 -9.02
N THR A 58 2.14 9.45 -9.30
CA THR A 58 1.31 8.32 -9.71
C THR A 58 1.19 7.34 -8.55
N GLU A 59 -0.04 6.98 -8.18
CA GLU A 59 -0.28 5.94 -7.19
C GLU A 59 0.15 4.58 -7.74
N GLU A 60 0.88 3.83 -6.94
CA GLU A 60 1.11 2.42 -7.19
C GLU A 60 0.27 1.56 -6.25
N LEU A 61 -0.17 0.42 -6.73
CA LEU A 61 -0.84 -0.59 -5.93
C LEU A 61 0.07 -1.82 -5.84
N SER A 62 0.67 -1.99 -4.69
CA SER A 62 1.59 -3.09 -4.43
C SER A 62 0.95 -4.19 -3.59
N PHE A 63 1.42 -5.43 -3.74
CA PHE A 63 1.01 -6.52 -2.85
C PHE A 63 1.51 -6.29 -1.43
N SER A 64 0.74 -6.74 -0.45
CA SER A 64 1.12 -6.70 0.97
C SER A 64 2.17 -7.75 1.35
N PHE A 65 2.91 -8.27 0.39
CA PHE A 65 3.87 -9.36 0.55
C PHE A 65 5.29 -8.90 0.25
N THR A 66 6.24 -9.53 0.92
CA THR A 66 7.68 -9.24 0.79
C THR A 66 8.51 -10.51 1.02
N SER A 67 9.81 -10.37 0.97
CA SER A 67 10.77 -11.44 1.24
C SER A 67 11.93 -10.97 2.11
N GLU A 68 12.66 -11.89 2.72
CA GLU A 68 13.91 -11.56 3.41
C GLU A 68 14.93 -10.94 2.44
N THR A 69 15.01 -11.45 1.21
CA THR A 69 15.88 -10.92 0.17
C THR A 69 15.58 -9.45 -0.16
N ALA A 70 14.30 -9.04 -0.14
CA ALA A 70 13.91 -7.64 -0.34
C ALA A 70 14.38 -6.76 0.83
N LEU A 71 14.28 -7.27 2.07
CA LEU A 71 14.78 -6.58 3.25
C LEU A 71 16.32 -6.48 3.25
N ASP A 72 17.03 -7.53 2.76
CA ASP A 72 18.49 -7.51 2.57
C ASP A 72 18.92 -6.48 1.53
N LYS A 73 18.25 -6.41 0.40
CA LYS A 73 18.48 -5.39 -0.64
C LYS A 73 18.25 -3.98 -0.10
N LEU A 74 17.30 -3.80 0.80
CA LEU A 74 17.04 -2.54 1.49
C LEU A 74 18.06 -2.26 2.61
N CYS A 75 19.02 -3.15 2.86
CA CYS A 75 20.01 -3.06 3.93
C CYS A 75 19.41 -2.95 5.34
N VAL A 76 18.25 -3.56 5.56
CA VAL A 76 17.61 -3.55 6.88
C VAL A 76 18.52 -4.29 7.89
N PRO A 77 18.89 -3.69 9.04
CA PRO A 77 19.70 -4.34 10.06
C PRO A 77 19.06 -5.64 10.57
N MET A 78 19.87 -6.62 10.94
CA MET A 78 19.38 -7.93 11.37
C MET A 78 18.55 -7.89 12.66
N ASP A 79 18.82 -6.94 13.53
CA ASP A 79 18.11 -6.69 14.79
C ASP A 79 16.90 -5.75 14.65
N SER A 80 16.64 -5.24 13.45
CA SER A 80 15.54 -4.31 13.19
C SER A 80 14.18 -4.99 13.39
N HIS A 81 13.25 -4.25 13.99
CA HIS A 81 11.84 -4.66 14.11
C HIS A 81 11.17 -4.89 12.75
N LEU A 82 11.68 -4.29 11.65
CA LEU A 82 11.18 -4.51 10.29
C LEU A 82 11.42 -5.95 9.80
N ARG A 83 12.38 -6.67 10.39
CA ARG A 83 12.61 -8.10 10.07
C ARG A 83 11.69 -9.05 10.82
N ARG A 84 10.91 -8.55 11.78
CA ARG A 84 9.88 -9.36 12.45
C ARG A 84 8.63 -9.46 11.57
N ALA A 85 8.80 -9.96 10.35
CA ALA A 85 7.72 -10.15 9.40
C ALA A 85 6.93 -11.43 9.71
N ILE A 86 5.66 -11.45 9.33
CA ILE A 86 4.76 -12.59 9.53
C ILE A 86 4.94 -13.55 8.37
N PRO A 87 5.29 -14.82 8.60
CA PRO A 87 5.35 -15.80 7.54
C PRO A 87 3.94 -16.22 7.09
N ILE A 88 3.76 -16.35 5.78
CA ILE A 88 2.52 -16.85 5.16
C ILE A 88 2.60 -18.37 5.13
N MET A 89 1.58 -19.06 5.64
CA MET A 89 1.55 -20.51 5.75
C MET A 89 1.58 -21.20 4.37
N ASN A 90 0.90 -20.63 3.39
CA ASN A 90 0.78 -21.14 2.02
C ASN A 90 0.93 -19.98 1.02
N PRO A 91 2.15 -19.44 0.85
CA PRO A 91 2.37 -18.32 -0.04
C PRO A 91 2.06 -18.71 -1.51
N LEU A 92 1.58 -17.74 -2.30
CA LEU A 92 1.29 -17.94 -3.72
C LEU A 92 2.56 -18.27 -4.52
N THR A 93 3.69 -17.71 -4.09
CA THR A 93 5.03 -17.98 -4.66
C THR A 93 6.07 -17.99 -3.55
N ASP A 94 7.14 -18.73 -3.75
CA ASP A 94 8.28 -18.74 -2.82
C ASP A 94 9.05 -17.41 -2.80
N GLU A 95 8.77 -16.52 -3.76
CA GLU A 95 9.41 -15.20 -3.84
C GLU A 95 8.89 -14.22 -2.78
N TYR A 96 7.64 -14.40 -2.32
CA TYR A 96 6.98 -13.48 -1.39
C TYR A 96 6.34 -14.21 -0.19
N PRO A 97 7.16 -14.88 0.65
CA PRO A 97 6.64 -15.70 1.74
C PRO A 97 6.26 -14.92 3.00
N LEU A 98 6.46 -13.61 3.04
CA LEU A 98 6.29 -12.77 4.23
C LEU A 98 5.28 -11.66 3.99
N VAL A 99 4.57 -11.25 5.04
CA VAL A 99 3.76 -10.04 5.02
C VAL A 99 4.67 -8.81 5.27
N ARG A 100 4.48 -7.75 4.49
CA ARG A 100 5.35 -6.56 4.53
C ARG A 100 5.27 -5.79 5.84
N THR A 101 6.42 -5.31 6.28
CA THR A 101 6.59 -4.40 7.42
C THR A 101 6.95 -2.97 7.00
N THR A 102 7.21 -2.75 5.72
CA THR A 102 7.53 -1.44 5.13
C THR A 102 7.03 -1.36 3.69
N LEU A 103 6.73 -0.17 3.21
CA LEU A 103 6.39 0.09 1.80
C LEU A 103 7.64 0.27 0.92
N LEU A 104 8.81 0.52 1.52
CA LEU A 104 10.03 0.83 0.77
C LEU A 104 10.47 -0.31 -0.14
N THR A 105 10.28 -1.57 0.26
CA THR A 105 10.62 -2.73 -0.58
C THR A 105 9.80 -2.73 -1.86
N SER A 106 8.50 -2.56 -1.75
CA SER A 106 7.57 -2.61 -2.90
C SER A 106 7.81 -1.46 -3.87
N ILE A 107 7.90 -0.22 -3.37
CA ILE A 107 8.07 0.97 -4.23
C ILE A 107 9.42 0.96 -4.95
N LEU A 108 10.49 0.49 -4.29
CA LEU A 108 11.81 0.37 -4.91
C LEU A 108 11.87 -0.77 -5.94
N GLU A 109 11.22 -1.90 -5.69
CA GLU A 109 11.11 -2.98 -6.67
C GLU A 109 10.32 -2.55 -7.91
N ASN A 110 9.24 -1.80 -7.72
CA ASN A 110 8.47 -1.24 -8.83
C ASN A 110 9.30 -0.23 -9.63
N ALA A 111 9.99 0.68 -8.96
CA ALA A 111 10.90 1.62 -9.60
C ALA A 111 12.01 0.90 -10.39
N ALA A 112 12.63 -0.13 -9.80
CA ALA A 112 13.65 -0.92 -10.47
C ALA A 112 13.13 -1.61 -11.74
N ARG A 113 11.91 -2.16 -11.71
CA ARG A 113 11.27 -2.76 -12.91
C ARG A 113 11.00 -1.73 -14.00
N ASN A 114 10.58 -0.53 -13.62
CA ASN A 114 10.35 0.56 -14.57
C ASN A 114 11.66 1.04 -15.19
N VAL A 115 12.69 1.26 -14.39
CA VAL A 115 14.03 1.66 -14.85
C VAL A 115 14.63 0.61 -15.81
N ALA A 116 14.48 -0.67 -15.52
CA ALA A 116 14.91 -1.75 -16.42
C ALA A 116 14.19 -1.70 -17.79
N ARG A 117 12.97 -1.16 -17.82
CA ARG A 117 12.19 -0.92 -19.06
C ARG A 117 12.43 0.46 -19.68
N LYS A 118 13.44 1.19 -19.21
CA LYS A 118 13.81 2.54 -19.69
C LYS A 118 12.83 3.65 -19.28
N ASN A 119 11.91 3.40 -18.38
CA ASN A 119 11.11 4.44 -17.74
C ASN A 119 11.91 5.03 -16.58
N LEU A 120 12.65 6.10 -16.84
CA LEU A 120 13.60 6.68 -15.88
C LEU A 120 12.98 7.80 -15.02
N ASP A 121 11.99 8.49 -15.55
CA ASP A 121 11.38 9.66 -14.93
C ASP A 121 10.11 9.21 -14.17
N LEU A 122 10.29 8.86 -12.88
CA LEU A 122 9.22 8.31 -12.06
C LEU A 122 8.89 9.23 -10.89
N ARG A 123 7.60 9.33 -10.60
CA ARG A 123 7.04 10.00 -9.43
C ARG A 123 5.96 9.09 -8.87
N LEU A 124 6.34 8.22 -7.95
CA LEU A 124 5.46 7.18 -7.42
C LEU A 124 5.09 7.47 -5.97
N PHE A 125 3.88 7.06 -5.58
CA PHE A 125 3.49 6.99 -4.17
C PHE A 125 2.64 5.75 -3.91
N ASP A 126 2.67 5.26 -2.68
CA ASP A 126 1.82 4.18 -2.16
C ASP A 126 1.28 4.58 -0.79
N ILE A 127 -0.02 4.37 -0.57
CA ILE A 127 -0.68 4.58 0.73
C ILE A 127 -1.36 3.27 1.09
N ALA A 128 -0.73 2.52 1.97
CA ALA A 128 -1.17 1.17 2.25
C ALA A 128 -0.77 0.70 3.67
N PRO A 129 -1.42 -0.34 4.21
CA PRO A 129 -1.07 -0.89 5.50
C PRO A 129 0.25 -1.67 5.46
N VAL A 130 0.98 -1.60 6.57
CA VAL A 130 2.08 -2.49 6.93
C VAL A 130 1.70 -3.23 8.21
N PHE A 131 2.29 -4.40 8.45
CA PHE A 131 1.81 -5.34 9.46
C PHE A 131 2.93 -5.71 10.43
N PHE A 132 2.65 -5.59 11.73
CA PHE A 132 3.59 -5.95 12.77
C PHE A 132 2.99 -7.01 13.69
N PRO A 133 3.65 -8.18 13.84
CA PRO A 133 3.19 -9.19 14.79
C PRO A 133 3.45 -8.71 16.22
N LYS A 134 2.50 -8.92 17.11
CA LYS A 134 2.72 -8.74 18.55
C LYS A 134 3.58 -9.86 19.11
N ALA A 135 3.35 -11.10 18.64
CA ALA A 135 4.16 -12.28 18.94
C ALA A 135 4.29 -13.18 17.69
N LEU A 136 5.33 -14.00 17.64
CA LEU A 136 5.49 -15.05 16.65
C LEU A 136 5.75 -16.38 17.38
N PRO A 137 5.03 -17.49 17.06
CA PRO A 137 3.93 -17.56 16.09
C PRO A 137 2.74 -16.69 16.47
N LEU A 138 1.93 -16.29 15.49
CA LEU A 138 0.77 -15.45 15.74
C LEU A 138 -0.25 -16.14 16.66
N THR A 139 -0.63 -15.46 17.75
CA THR A 139 -1.71 -15.87 18.66
C THR A 139 -2.91 -14.93 18.60
N GLU A 140 -2.72 -13.76 17.98
CA GLU A 140 -3.73 -12.72 17.79
C GLU A 140 -3.45 -11.97 16.48
N LEU A 141 -4.39 -11.14 16.04
CA LEU A 141 -4.24 -10.33 14.83
C LEU A 141 -3.04 -9.38 14.95
N ALA A 142 -2.34 -9.23 13.83
CA ALA A 142 -1.23 -8.29 13.72
C ALA A 142 -1.72 -6.84 13.88
N GLU A 143 -0.82 -5.97 14.31
CA GLU A 143 -1.05 -4.53 14.28
C GLU A 143 -0.91 -4.03 12.83
N GLU A 144 -1.97 -3.43 12.31
CA GLU A 144 -1.97 -2.79 10.99
C GLU A 144 -1.71 -1.29 11.14
N LYS A 145 -0.68 -0.80 10.44
CA LYS A 145 -0.36 0.62 10.42
C LYS A 145 -0.43 1.15 9.00
N LEU A 146 -1.34 2.08 8.76
CA LEU A 146 -1.35 2.81 7.49
C LEU A 146 -0.09 3.65 7.36
N LYS A 147 0.59 3.52 6.23
CA LYS A 147 1.80 4.27 5.89
C LYS A 147 1.66 4.89 4.51
N ALA A 148 2.40 5.97 4.29
CA ALA A 148 2.60 6.53 2.96
C ALA A 148 4.09 6.48 2.62
N ALA A 149 4.40 6.15 1.38
CA ALA A 149 5.76 6.22 0.83
C ALA A 149 5.73 6.93 -0.51
N GLY A 150 6.79 7.65 -0.85
CA GLY A 150 6.95 8.31 -2.13
C GLY A 150 8.35 8.11 -2.68
N LEU A 151 8.45 8.09 -4.02
CA LEU A 151 9.71 7.95 -4.73
C LEU A 151 9.72 8.88 -5.93
N LEU A 152 10.79 9.64 -6.05
CA LEU A 152 11.07 10.50 -7.19
C LEU A 152 12.39 10.08 -7.82
N THR A 153 12.44 9.94 -9.14
CA THR A 153 13.68 9.69 -9.90
C THR A 153 13.60 10.29 -11.29
N GLY A 154 14.76 10.50 -11.89
CA GLY A 154 14.88 11.04 -13.24
C GLY A 154 14.76 12.56 -13.32
N ARG A 155 14.12 13.08 -14.34
CA ARG A 155 14.02 14.51 -14.59
C ARG A 155 12.91 15.17 -13.80
N ARG A 156 13.13 16.44 -13.47
CA ARG A 156 12.13 17.28 -12.80
C ARG A 156 10.94 17.57 -13.71
N SER A 157 11.17 17.76 -15.00
CA SER A 157 10.14 18.06 -15.99
C SER A 157 10.22 17.10 -17.18
N PRO A 158 9.09 16.81 -17.86
CA PRO A 158 9.10 16.06 -19.10
C PRO A 158 10.02 16.73 -20.16
N ILE A 159 10.50 15.93 -21.11
CA ILE A 159 11.31 16.48 -22.21
C ILE A 159 10.44 17.41 -23.06
N ALA A 160 10.82 18.67 -23.11
CA ALA A 160 10.24 19.67 -24.00
C ALA A 160 11.33 20.63 -24.49
N TRP A 161 11.03 21.37 -25.53
CA TRP A 161 11.99 22.29 -26.15
C TRP A 161 12.35 23.49 -25.24
N ASP A 162 11.52 23.79 -24.27
CA ASP A 162 11.62 24.91 -23.32
C ASP A 162 11.97 24.49 -21.90
N THR A 163 12.23 23.20 -21.67
CA THR A 163 12.59 22.68 -20.34
C THR A 163 14.08 22.34 -20.25
N ASP A 164 14.66 22.60 -19.10
CA ASP A 164 16.00 22.14 -18.80
C ASP A 164 16.01 20.63 -18.42
N ASN A 165 17.21 20.03 -18.43
CA ASN A 165 17.39 18.62 -18.07
C ASN A 165 17.71 18.42 -16.59
N THR A 166 17.22 19.31 -15.71
CA THR A 166 17.44 19.15 -14.27
C THR A 166 16.80 17.85 -13.76
N VAL A 167 17.58 17.14 -12.94
CA VAL A 167 17.10 15.93 -12.26
C VAL A 167 16.48 16.28 -10.91
N VAL A 168 15.59 15.43 -10.44
CA VAL A 168 14.99 15.56 -9.11
C VAL A 168 16.05 15.41 -8.03
N ASP A 169 15.89 16.15 -6.94
CA ASP A 169 16.80 16.15 -5.81
C ASP A 169 16.06 16.06 -4.46
N PHE A 170 16.81 16.22 -3.38
CA PHE A 170 16.27 16.24 -2.02
C PHE A 170 15.17 17.30 -1.84
N TYR A 171 15.32 18.45 -2.46
CA TYR A 171 14.36 19.56 -2.28
C TYR A 171 13.04 19.31 -3.01
N ASP A 172 13.05 18.53 -4.09
CA ASP A 172 11.82 18.09 -4.76
C ASP A 172 11.01 17.17 -3.82
N ALA A 173 11.67 16.19 -3.20
CA ALA A 173 11.02 15.30 -2.23
C ALA A 173 10.56 16.06 -0.98
N LYS A 174 11.37 16.99 -0.48
CA LYS A 174 11.02 17.87 0.64
C LYS A 174 9.80 18.72 0.31
N GLY A 175 9.74 19.32 -0.89
CA GLY A 175 8.61 20.13 -1.34
C GLY A 175 7.29 19.33 -1.40
N VAL A 176 7.33 18.07 -1.84
CA VAL A 176 6.17 17.16 -1.80
C VAL A 176 5.71 16.96 -0.34
N LEU A 177 6.65 16.65 0.56
CA LEU A 177 6.34 16.43 1.98
C LEU A 177 5.79 17.71 2.63
N GLU A 178 6.38 18.87 2.39
CA GLU A 178 5.94 20.14 2.93
C GLU A 178 4.52 20.50 2.48
N ARG A 179 4.22 20.26 1.20
CA ARG A 179 2.87 20.46 0.68
C ARG A 179 1.87 19.51 1.33
N PHE A 180 2.23 18.24 1.46
CA PHE A 180 1.41 17.25 2.15
C PHE A 180 1.12 17.67 3.60
N LEU A 181 2.15 18.03 4.37
CA LEU A 181 2.00 18.48 5.76
C LEU A 181 1.08 19.71 5.86
N THR A 182 1.19 20.64 4.91
CA THR A 182 0.32 21.82 4.84
C THR A 182 -1.14 21.43 4.65
N VAL A 183 -1.43 20.50 3.74
CA VAL A 183 -2.80 20.07 3.43
C VAL A 183 -3.46 19.36 4.61
N ILE A 184 -2.72 18.51 5.33
CA ILE A 184 -3.23 17.83 6.52
C ILE A 184 -3.23 18.70 7.78
N GLY A 185 -2.85 19.98 7.66
CA GLY A 185 -2.93 20.96 8.76
C GLY A 185 -1.76 20.96 9.72
N VAL A 186 -0.65 20.27 9.42
CA VAL A 186 0.57 20.31 10.22
C VAL A 186 1.34 21.60 9.93
N GLN A 187 1.27 22.57 10.86
CA GLN A 187 1.86 23.90 10.67
C GLN A 187 3.26 24.04 11.29
N LYS A 188 3.60 23.22 12.27
CA LYS A 188 4.87 23.30 12.99
C LYS A 188 5.59 21.97 12.90
N TYR A 189 6.71 21.95 12.22
CA TYR A 189 7.64 20.82 12.14
C TYR A 189 9.04 21.35 11.94
N THR A 190 10.03 20.50 12.22
CA THR A 190 11.43 20.77 11.95
C THR A 190 11.95 19.69 11.00
N VAL A 191 12.88 20.06 10.13
CA VAL A 191 13.60 19.14 9.25
C VAL A 191 15.04 19.09 9.75
N GLU A 192 15.45 17.94 10.26
CA GLU A 192 16.76 17.74 10.85
C GLU A 192 17.50 16.62 10.14
N ARG A 193 18.82 16.72 10.08
CA ARG A 193 19.64 15.64 9.54
C ARG A 193 19.41 14.36 10.33
N SER A 194 19.17 13.27 9.62
CA SER A 194 18.94 11.95 10.20
C SER A 194 19.83 10.90 9.54
N GLU A 195 19.90 9.72 10.14
CA GLU A 195 20.56 8.55 9.58
C GLU A 195 19.53 7.43 9.38
N HIS A 196 19.57 6.82 8.20
CA HIS A 196 18.71 5.71 7.88
C HIS A 196 19.50 4.67 7.10
N PHE A 197 19.35 3.40 7.45
CA PHE A 197 20.13 2.29 6.90
C PHE A 197 20.03 2.14 5.37
N ALA A 198 18.92 2.56 4.77
CA ALA A 198 18.68 2.49 3.32
C ALA A 198 18.97 3.79 2.57
N LEU A 199 19.34 4.89 3.25
CA LEU A 199 19.47 6.20 2.64
C LEU A 199 20.91 6.72 2.72
N HIS A 200 21.24 7.65 1.84
CA HIS A 200 22.58 8.23 1.79
C HIS A 200 22.85 9.12 3.01
N PRO A 201 23.91 8.88 3.81
CA PRO A 201 24.14 9.56 5.10
C PRO A 201 24.23 11.09 5.03
N GLY A 202 24.65 11.62 3.87
CA GLY A 202 24.78 13.07 3.65
C GLY A 202 23.54 13.73 3.05
N LYS A 203 22.47 12.99 2.76
CA LYS A 203 21.25 13.47 2.08
C LYS A 203 19.96 12.97 2.74
N THR A 204 20.01 12.69 4.03
CA THR A 204 18.88 12.19 4.82
C THR A 204 18.47 13.17 5.89
N ALA A 205 17.18 13.43 6.01
CA ALA A 205 16.56 14.26 7.03
C ALA A 205 15.26 13.65 7.54
#